data_26350707d0aa2dd25603ab91d43fc7f3
#
_entry.id   26350707d0aa2dd25603ab91d43fc7f3
#
_cell.length_a   1.000
_cell.length_b   1.000
_cell.length_c   1.000
_cell.angle_alpha   90.00
_cell.angle_beta   90.00
_cell.angle_gamma   90.00
#
_symmetry.space_group_name_H-M   'P 1'
#
loop_
_entity.id
_entity.type
_entity.pdbx_description
1 polymer ?
#
loop_
_entity_poly.entity_id
_entity_poly.type
_entity_poly.pdbx_seq_one_letter_code
_entity_poly.pdbx_strand_id
1 'polypeptide(L)'
;MQAARIDRYIKKQEGLDSLTREDIERIQLEKLNRLLGAQRLRNGFYKDLPGGLGSLGELKELPFTTGRDVAENAAGMLMTSQADIRKIITEHTSGTTGRAKRVFYSEGDCEDTIGLFMAGLGEMTGAGGRVMICMPFSGPGSLGELIAEAIRRIGGSPIRAGAGLSY
;
A
#
# COMPACT_ATOMS: atom_id res chain seq x y z
N MET A 1 -2.01 15.12 25.25
CA MET A 1 -2.20 15.19 23.79
C MET A 1 -2.76 13.85 23.34
N GLN A 2 -3.90 13.82 22.66
CA GLN A 2 -4.49 12.55 22.21
C GLN A 2 -3.64 12.00 21.05
N ALA A 3 -3.25 10.72 21.12
CA ALA A 3 -2.48 10.09 20.05
C ALA A 3 -3.27 10.12 18.74
N ALA A 4 -2.59 10.39 17.62
CA ALA A 4 -3.18 10.39 16.28
C ALA A 4 -3.83 9.02 15.99
N ARG A 5 -4.86 9.00 15.15
CA ARG A 5 -5.54 7.73 14.79
C ARG A 5 -4.59 6.77 14.07
N ILE A 6 -3.67 7.31 13.29
CA ILE A 6 -2.65 6.51 12.60
C ILE A 6 -1.72 5.80 13.61
N ASP A 7 -1.31 6.48 14.70
CA ASP A 7 -0.50 5.86 15.74
C ASP A 7 -1.27 4.74 16.43
N ARG A 8 -2.56 4.95 16.71
CA ARG A 8 -3.43 3.91 17.28
C ARG A 8 -3.60 2.72 16.34
N TYR A 9 -3.71 2.99 15.04
CA TYR A 9 -3.80 1.94 14.02
C TYR A 9 -2.52 1.09 14.00
N ILE A 10 -1.34 1.73 13.93
CA ILE A 10 -0.04 1.04 13.94
C ILE A 10 0.12 0.22 15.23
N LYS A 11 -0.12 0.82 16.38
CA LYS A 11 -0.05 0.14 17.69
C LYS A 11 -0.93 -1.11 17.72
N LYS A 12 -2.17 -1.01 17.24
CA LYS A 12 -3.09 -2.15 17.18
C LYS A 12 -2.59 -3.24 16.25
N GLN A 13 -2.08 -2.89 15.08
CA GLN A 13 -1.56 -3.86 14.10
C GLN A 13 -0.33 -4.60 14.60
N GLU A 14 0.54 -3.91 15.32
CA GLU A 14 1.81 -4.46 15.80
C GLU A 14 1.77 -4.95 17.26
N GLY A 15 0.61 -4.85 17.93
CA GLY A 15 0.44 -5.28 19.32
C GLY A 15 1.25 -4.46 20.32
N LEU A 16 1.38 -3.14 20.11
CA LEU A 16 2.20 -2.25 20.93
C LEU A 16 1.35 -1.39 21.87
N ASP A 17 1.82 -1.20 23.09
CA ASP A 17 1.22 -0.28 24.05
C ASP A 17 1.66 1.17 23.80
N SER A 18 2.90 1.38 23.37
CA SER A 18 3.49 2.66 22.99
C SER A 18 4.03 2.59 21.56
N LEU A 19 4.32 3.73 20.95
CA LEU A 19 4.93 3.83 19.64
C LEU A 19 6.00 4.91 19.67
N THR A 20 7.24 4.47 19.66
CA THR A 20 8.42 5.33 19.58
C THR A 20 8.99 5.32 18.16
N ARG A 21 9.95 6.18 17.88
CA ARG A 21 10.68 6.17 16.61
C ARG A 21 11.46 4.87 16.44
N GLU A 22 12.07 4.41 17.50
CA GLU A 22 12.81 3.14 17.53
C GLU A 22 11.90 1.93 17.24
N ASP A 23 10.66 1.94 17.76
CA ASP A 23 9.67 0.90 17.43
C ASP A 23 9.35 0.91 15.95
N ILE A 24 9.14 2.09 15.35
CA ILE A 24 8.84 2.22 13.92
C ILE A 24 10.02 1.69 13.09
N GLU A 25 11.25 2.09 13.39
CA GLU A 25 12.45 1.66 12.69
C GLU A 25 12.66 0.14 12.80
N ARG A 26 12.44 -0.43 13.97
CA ARG A 26 12.48 -1.87 14.21
C ARG A 26 11.42 -2.61 13.37
N ILE A 27 10.17 -2.17 13.40
CA ILE A 27 9.07 -2.76 12.62
C ILE A 27 9.37 -2.70 11.13
N GLN A 28 9.85 -1.55 10.66
CA GLN A 28 10.22 -1.38 9.26
C GLN A 28 11.33 -2.34 8.84
N LEU A 29 12.38 -2.48 9.65
CA LEU A 29 13.48 -3.39 9.38
C LEU A 29 13.03 -4.85 9.40
N GLU A 30 12.22 -5.25 10.37
CA GLU A 30 11.67 -6.60 10.46
C GLU A 30 10.81 -6.97 9.25
N LYS A 31 9.91 -6.06 8.84
CA LYS A 31 9.05 -6.26 7.65
C LYS A 31 9.89 -6.33 6.37
N LEU A 32 10.87 -5.44 6.21
CA LEU A 32 11.78 -5.46 5.08
C LEU A 32 12.57 -6.76 5.00
N ASN A 33 13.15 -7.21 6.11
CA ASN A 33 13.92 -8.44 6.17
C ASN A 33 13.06 -9.67 5.85
N ARG A 34 11.80 -9.67 6.28
CA ARG A 34 10.85 -10.72 5.89
C ARG A 34 10.63 -10.75 4.38
N LEU A 35 10.48 -9.58 3.75
CA LEU A 35 10.30 -9.47 2.30
C LEU A 35 11.55 -9.93 1.54
N LEU A 36 12.74 -9.45 1.93
CA LEU A 36 14.01 -9.83 1.31
C LEU A 36 14.24 -11.35 1.41
N GLY A 37 14.04 -11.93 2.59
CA GLY A 37 14.17 -13.37 2.80
C GLY A 37 13.21 -14.18 1.93
N ALA A 38 11.95 -13.76 1.84
CA ALA A 38 10.96 -14.44 1.02
C ALA A 38 11.23 -14.33 -0.48
N GLN A 39 11.72 -13.18 -0.97
CA GLN A 39 12.11 -12.99 -2.37
C GLN A 39 13.27 -13.91 -2.76
N ARG A 40 14.25 -14.04 -1.89
CA ARG A 40 15.38 -14.93 -2.12
C ARG A 40 14.94 -16.40 -2.24
N LEU A 41 14.06 -16.86 -1.37
CA LEU A 41 13.54 -18.23 -1.39
C LEU A 41 12.72 -18.53 -2.65
N ARG A 42 12.03 -17.54 -3.20
CA ARG A 42 11.17 -17.69 -4.40
C ARG A 42 11.93 -17.59 -5.72
N ASN A 43 13.22 -17.29 -5.71
CA ASN A 43 13.99 -17.03 -6.93
C ASN A 43 13.35 -15.94 -7.82
N GLY A 44 12.72 -14.94 -7.18
CA GLY A 44 12.04 -13.83 -7.84
C GLY A 44 12.99 -12.78 -8.41
N PHE A 45 12.43 -11.63 -8.80
CA PHE A 45 13.21 -10.52 -9.36
C PHE A 45 14.33 -10.01 -8.42
N TYR A 46 14.09 -10.04 -7.11
CA TYR A 46 15.03 -9.58 -6.08
C TYR A 46 15.87 -10.70 -5.45
N LYS A 47 16.00 -11.85 -6.10
CA LYS A 47 16.70 -13.02 -5.56
C LYS A 47 18.16 -12.78 -5.21
N ASP A 48 18.82 -11.87 -5.94
CA ASP A 48 20.24 -11.55 -5.79
C ASP A 48 20.50 -10.48 -4.71
N LEU A 49 19.44 -9.91 -4.12
CA LEU A 49 19.57 -9.03 -2.97
C LEU A 49 19.95 -9.81 -1.72
N PRO A 50 20.55 -9.15 -0.70
CA PRO A 50 20.79 -9.79 0.59
C PRO A 50 19.48 -10.31 1.18
N GLY A 51 19.53 -11.43 1.88
CA GLY A 51 18.34 -12.02 2.53
C GLY A 51 17.83 -11.25 3.75
N GLY A 52 18.53 -10.18 4.13
CA GLY A 52 18.18 -9.24 5.19
C GLY A 52 19.26 -8.19 5.35
N LEU A 53 18.93 -7.11 6.05
CA LEU A 53 19.79 -5.98 6.38
C LEU A 53 19.95 -5.89 7.90
N GLY A 54 21.09 -5.39 8.37
CA GLY A 54 21.36 -5.11 9.78
C GLY A 54 20.71 -3.80 10.26
N SER A 55 20.47 -2.87 9.33
CA SER A 55 19.86 -1.57 9.63
C SER A 55 19.12 -1.00 8.42
N LEU A 56 18.18 -0.07 8.66
CA LEU A 56 17.53 0.66 7.57
C LEU A 56 18.51 1.54 6.78
N GLY A 57 19.64 1.93 7.39
CA GLY A 57 20.67 2.71 6.71
C GLY A 57 21.31 1.98 5.53
N GLU A 58 21.30 0.66 5.53
CA GLU A 58 21.86 -0.17 4.45
C GLU A 58 20.99 -0.19 3.19
N LEU A 59 19.74 0.30 3.26
CA LEU A 59 18.87 0.43 2.08
C LEU A 59 19.52 1.23 0.94
N LYS A 60 20.33 2.21 1.26
CA LYS A 60 21.04 3.04 0.28
C LYS A 60 22.07 2.26 -0.55
N GLU A 61 22.50 1.10 -0.07
CA GLU A 61 23.45 0.23 -0.78
C GLU A 61 22.75 -0.72 -1.75
N LEU A 62 21.42 -0.84 -1.66
CA LEU A 62 20.65 -1.67 -2.57
C LEU A 62 20.41 -0.97 -3.92
N PRO A 63 20.37 -1.72 -5.03
CA PRO A 63 20.05 -1.14 -6.32
C PRO A 63 18.62 -0.59 -6.37
N PHE A 64 18.43 0.50 -7.10
CA PHE A 64 17.10 1.05 -7.33
C PHE A 64 16.29 0.16 -8.27
N THR A 65 14.99 0.01 -7.96
CA THR A 65 14.02 -0.54 -8.88
C THR A 65 13.46 0.57 -9.74
N THR A 66 13.64 0.48 -11.04
CA THR A 66 13.17 1.49 -11.99
C THR A 66 11.73 1.22 -12.44
N GLY A 67 11.08 2.22 -13.01
CA GLY A 67 9.78 2.04 -13.63
C GLY A 67 9.78 1.03 -14.78
N ARG A 68 10.91 0.87 -15.46
CA ARG A 68 11.12 -0.13 -16.51
C ARG A 68 11.18 -1.54 -15.92
N ASP A 69 11.89 -1.72 -14.82
CA ASP A 69 11.98 -3.01 -14.14
C ASP A 69 10.59 -3.51 -13.73
N VAL A 70 9.75 -2.62 -13.16
CA VAL A 70 8.36 -2.95 -12.81
C VAL A 70 7.53 -3.32 -14.03
N ALA A 71 7.67 -2.58 -15.14
CA ALA A 71 6.90 -2.85 -16.35
C ALA A 71 7.27 -4.18 -17.02
N GLU A 72 8.55 -4.56 -16.95
CA GLU A 72 9.09 -5.75 -17.63
C GLU A 72 9.05 -7.01 -16.73
N ASN A 73 9.11 -6.86 -15.41
CA ASN A 73 9.29 -7.97 -14.47
C ASN A 73 8.18 -8.09 -13.40
N ALA A 74 7.03 -7.45 -13.60
CA ALA A 74 5.96 -7.40 -12.60
C ALA A 74 5.58 -8.78 -12.03
N ALA A 75 5.54 -9.83 -12.87
CA ALA A 75 5.24 -11.19 -12.42
C ALA A 75 6.35 -11.79 -11.55
N GLY A 76 7.62 -11.49 -11.85
CA GLY A 76 8.77 -11.93 -11.05
C GLY A 76 8.91 -11.22 -9.70
N MET A 77 8.17 -10.13 -9.50
CA MET A 77 8.13 -9.39 -8.23
C MET A 77 7.03 -9.88 -7.29
N LEU A 78 6.16 -10.81 -7.72
CA LEU A 78 5.07 -11.31 -6.89
C LEU A 78 5.58 -12.08 -5.67
N MET A 79 5.01 -11.75 -4.51
CA MET A 79 5.29 -12.38 -3.23
C MET A 79 4.27 -13.45 -2.84
N THR A 80 3.17 -13.54 -3.58
CA THR A 80 2.07 -14.46 -3.32
C THR A 80 1.82 -15.37 -4.51
N SER A 81 0.98 -16.40 -4.34
CA SER A 81 0.49 -17.23 -5.44
C SER A 81 -0.36 -16.40 -6.39
N GLN A 82 -0.35 -16.71 -7.68
CA GLN A 82 -1.27 -16.11 -8.63
C GLN A 82 -2.75 -16.39 -8.28
N ALA A 83 -3.02 -17.50 -7.60
CA ALA A 83 -4.37 -17.84 -7.13
C ALA A 83 -4.89 -16.88 -6.04
N ASP A 84 -3.99 -16.24 -5.29
CA ASP A 84 -4.34 -15.30 -4.22
C ASP A 84 -4.48 -13.86 -4.72
N ILE A 85 -4.21 -13.62 -6.01
CA ILE A 85 -4.36 -12.31 -6.62
C ILE A 85 -5.84 -12.06 -6.89
N ARG A 86 -6.41 -11.16 -6.12
CA ARG A 86 -7.79 -10.71 -6.30
C ARG A 86 -7.94 -9.70 -7.42
N LYS A 87 -6.90 -8.88 -7.64
CA LYS A 87 -6.96 -7.76 -8.56
C LYS A 87 -5.63 -7.48 -9.23
N ILE A 88 -5.71 -7.17 -10.52
CA ILE A 88 -4.60 -6.63 -11.31
C ILE A 88 -5.00 -5.23 -11.77
N ILE A 89 -4.21 -4.24 -11.40
CA ILE A 89 -4.34 -2.89 -11.94
C ILE A 89 -3.27 -2.72 -13.01
N THR A 90 -3.70 -2.34 -14.21
CA THR A 90 -2.79 -1.91 -15.26
C THR A 90 -2.90 -0.39 -15.36
N GLU A 91 -1.90 0.30 -14.89
CA GLU A 91 -1.87 1.77 -14.93
C GLU A 91 -0.88 2.25 -15.97
N HIS A 92 -1.38 3.13 -16.83
CA HIS A 92 -0.54 4.00 -17.63
C HIS A 92 -0.22 5.22 -16.76
N THR A 93 1.01 5.28 -16.22
CA THR A 93 1.45 6.50 -15.56
C THR A 93 1.50 7.62 -16.59
N SER A 94 1.08 8.84 -16.22
CA SER A 94 1.07 10.05 -17.05
C SER A 94 2.44 10.52 -17.57
N GLY A 95 3.49 9.78 -17.28
CA GLY A 95 4.82 9.96 -17.87
C GLY A 95 4.81 9.50 -19.32
N THR A 96 5.14 10.41 -20.22
CA THR A 96 4.96 10.38 -21.67
C THR A 96 5.69 9.26 -22.44
N THR A 97 6.36 8.31 -21.79
CA THR A 97 7.19 7.28 -22.45
C THR A 97 7.14 5.89 -21.80
N GLY A 98 6.30 5.65 -20.81
CA GLY A 98 6.34 4.44 -20.00
C GLY A 98 5.38 3.35 -20.50
N ARG A 99 5.87 2.11 -20.61
CA ARG A 99 5.04 0.91 -20.72
C ARG A 99 4.10 0.85 -19.52
N ALA A 100 2.87 0.35 -19.73
CA ALA A 100 1.90 0.16 -18.66
C ALA A 100 2.50 -0.72 -17.55
N LYS A 101 2.39 -0.27 -16.31
CA LYS A 101 2.83 -1.02 -15.12
C LYS A 101 1.65 -1.83 -14.59
N ARG A 102 1.91 -3.09 -14.27
CA ARG A 102 0.92 -3.95 -13.62
C ARG A 102 1.21 -4.00 -12.13
N VAL A 103 0.21 -3.71 -11.31
CA VAL A 103 0.25 -3.84 -9.87
C VAL A 103 -0.78 -4.89 -9.47
N PHE A 104 -0.38 -5.80 -8.61
CA PHE A 104 -1.19 -6.93 -8.19
C PHE A 104 -1.56 -6.74 -6.72
N TYR A 105 -2.81 -7.01 -6.40
CA TYR A 105 -3.34 -6.89 -5.04
C TYR A 105 -3.97 -8.21 -4.62
N SER A 106 -3.59 -8.70 -3.45
CA SER A 106 -4.33 -9.73 -2.74
C SER A 106 -5.54 -9.12 -2.01
N GLU A 107 -6.41 -9.97 -1.46
CA GLU A 107 -7.47 -9.51 -0.56
C GLU A 107 -6.88 -8.77 0.65
N GLY A 108 -5.79 -9.32 1.23
CA GLY A 108 -5.10 -8.71 2.37
C GLY A 108 -4.58 -7.30 2.04
N ASP A 109 -3.96 -7.10 0.87
CA ASP A 109 -3.48 -5.77 0.45
C ASP A 109 -4.62 -4.75 0.34
N CYS A 110 -5.80 -5.18 -0.13
CA CYS A 110 -6.98 -4.32 -0.19
C CYS A 110 -7.47 -3.95 1.21
N GLU A 111 -7.59 -4.92 2.13
CA GLU A 111 -8.02 -4.69 3.51
C GLU A 111 -7.03 -3.80 4.29
N ASP A 112 -5.73 -4.02 4.13
CA ASP A 112 -4.69 -3.17 4.72
C ASP A 112 -4.78 -1.74 4.19
N THR A 113 -5.02 -1.57 2.89
CA THR A 113 -5.22 -0.27 2.25
C THR A 113 -6.46 0.44 2.82
N ILE A 114 -7.59 -0.27 2.95
CA ILE A 114 -8.81 0.27 3.56
C ILE A 114 -8.53 0.68 5.01
N GLY A 115 -7.86 -0.16 5.80
CA GLY A 115 -7.51 0.13 7.18
C GLY A 115 -6.66 1.39 7.34
N LEU A 116 -5.67 1.57 6.46
CA LEU A 116 -4.83 2.75 6.42
C LEU A 116 -5.64 4.02 6.07
N PHE A 117 -6.52 3.93 5.07
CA PHE A 117 -7.43 5.04 4.73
C PHE A 117 -8.41 5.36 5.86
N MET A 118 -8.96 4.36 6.56
CA MET A 118 -9.79 4.58 7.74
C MET A 118 -9.04 5.36 8.83
N ALA A 119 -7.78 5.02 9.07
CA ALA A 119 -6.95 5.72 10.04
C ALA A 119 -6.68 7.17 9.62
N GLY A 120 -6.22 7.39 8.38
CA GLY A 120 -5.87 8.73 7.87
C GLY A 120 -7.09 9.63 7.67
N LEU A 121 -8.13 9.16 6.97
CA LEU A 121 -9.34 9.94 6.73
C LEU A 121 -10.11 10.19 8.01
N GLY A 122 -10.02 9.28 8.97
CA GLY A 122 -10.66 9.44 10.26
C GLY A 122 -10.14 10.63 11.10
N GLU A 123 -8.98 11.21 10.76
CA GLU A 123 -8.52 12.47 11.35
C GLU A 123 -9.30 13.69 10.81
N MET A 124 -9.82 13.58 9.59
CA MET A 124 -10.48 14.69 8.89
C MET A 124 -12.02 14.59 8.90
N THR A 125 -12.57 13.37 9.02
CA THR A 125 -13.99 13.10 8.95
C THR A 125 -14.38 11.96 9.89
N GLY A 126 -15.69 11.73 10.06
CA GLY A 126 -16.22 10.66 10.90
C GLY A 126 -17.66 10.33 10.55
N ALA A 127 -18.41 9.77 11.51
CA ALA A 127 -19.81 9.42 11.33
C ALA A 127 -20.65 10.63 10.88
N GLY A 128 -21.45 10.44 9.83
CA GLY A 128 -22.26 11.49 9.22
C GLY A 128 -21.51 12.43 8.28
N GLY A 129 -20.17 12.37 8.22
CA GLY A 129 -19.36 13.18 7.31
C GLY A 129 -19.58 12.81 5.83
N ARG A 130 -19.56 13.81 4.95
CA ARG A 130 -19.65 13.60 3.49
C ARG A 130 -18.31 13.89 2.84
N VAL A 131 -17.76 12.94 2.09
CA VAL A 131 -16.44 13.06 1.48
C VAL A 131 -16.54 12.87 -0.03
N MET A 132 -16.15 13.91 -0.78
CA MET A 132 -16.05 13.82 -2.23
C MET A 132 -14.73 13.16 -2.61
N ILE A 133 -14.79 12.12 -3.46
CA ILE A 133 -13.64 11.35 -3.92
C ILE A 133 -13.42 11.69 -5.40
N CYS A 134 -12.37 12.47 -5.66
CA CYS A 134 -11.94 12.88 -7.00
C CYS A 134 -10.85 11.92 -7.56
N MET A 135 -10.98 10.63 -7.26
CA MET A 135 -10.08 9.58 -7.73
C MET A 135 -10.78 8.65 -8.72
N PRO A 136 -10.04 7.96 -9.61
CA PRO A 136 -10.65 7.04 -10.56
C PRO A 136 -11.42 5.90 -9.88
N PHE A 137 -12.58 5.56 -10.45
CA PHE A 137 -13.40 4.41 -10.09
C PHE A 137 -13.39 3.43 -11.26
N SER A 138 -12.29 2.70 -11.42
CA SER A 138 -12.07 1.76 -12.54
C SER A 138 -12.50 0.32 -12.24
N GLY A 139 -13.47 0.15 -11.35
CA GLY A 139 -14.03 -1.15 -10.96
C GLY A 139 -13.64 -1.58 -9.53
N PRO A 140 -14.06 -2.80 -9.12
CA PRO A 140 -13.83 -3.30 -7.76
C PRO A 140 -12.36 -3.23 -7.35
N GLY A 141 -12.08 -2.67 -6.16
CA GLY A 141 -10.74 -2.50 -5.61
C GLY A 141 -9.93 -1.37 -6.27
N SER A 142 -10.51 -0.53 -7.15
CA SER A 142 -9.85 0.71 -7.57
C SER A 142 -9.62 1.62 -6.38
N LEU A 143 -8.67 2.55 -6.48
CA LEU A 143 -8.34 3.45 -5.37
C LEU A 143 -9.57 4.19 -4.87
N GLY A 144 -10.42 4.70 -5.78
CA GLY A 144 -11.68 5.34 -5.43
C GLY A 144 -12.64 4.43 -4.66
N GLU A 145 -12.71 3.13 -5.03
CA GLU A 145 -13.54 2.15 -4.30
C GLU A 145 -13.01 1.85 -2.91
N LEU A 146 -11.69 1.67 -2.76
CA LEU A 146 -11.06 1.40 -1.45
C LEU A 146 -11.25 2.59 -0.50
N ILE A 147 -11.10 3.83 -1.01
CA ILE A 147 -11.37 5.04 -0.25
C ILE A 147 -12.85 5.12 0.12
N ALA A 148 -13.76 4.85 -0.82
CA ALA A 148 -15.21 4.89 -0.55
C ALA A 148 -15.60 3.87 0.53
N GLU A 149 -14.99 2.67 0.50
CA GLU A 149 -15.23 1.65 1.52
C GLU A 149 -14.69 2.10 2.89
N ALA A 150 -13.50 2.68 2.94
CA ALA A 150 -12.94 3.23 4.17
C ALA A 150 -13.86 4.29 4.79
N ILE A 151 -14.41 5.19 3.95
CA ILE A 151 -15.35 6.23 4.40
C ILE A 151 -16.62 5.60 4.96
N ARG A 152 -17.20 4.58 4.32
CA ARG A 152 -18.37 3.88 4.85
C ARG A 152 -18.08 3.24 6.20
N ARG A 153 -16.93 2.57 6.34
CA ARG A 153 -16.56 1.89 7.59
C ARG A 153 -16.32 2.82 8.76
N ILE A 154 -15.95 4.09 8.51
CA ILE A 154 -15.90 5.12 9.57
C ILE A 154 -17.23 5.84 9.79
N GLY A 155 -18.32 5.39 9.15
CA GLY A 155 -19.65 5.93 9.29
C GLY A 155 -19.95 7.17 8.45
N GLY A 156 -19.10 7.49 7.49
CA GLY A 156 -19.26 8.60 6.54
C GLY A 156 -20.02 8.19 5.26
N SER A 157 -20.32 9.17 4.43
CA SER A 157 -20.98 9.01 3.13
C SER A 157 -20.03 9.41 2.00
N PRO A 158 -19.54 8.47 1.17
CA PRO A 158 -18.68 8.79 0.04
C PRO A 158 -19.50 9.37 -1.12
N ILE A 159 -19.00 10.45 -1.72
CA ILE A 159 -19.52 11.03 -2.97
C ILE A 159 -18.51 10.72 -4.07
N ARG A 160 -18.93 9.91 -5.05
CA ARG A 160 -18.07 9.44 -6.15
C ARG A 160 -18.05 10.48 -7.26
N ALA A 161 -17.02 11.33 -7.29
CA ALA A 161 -16.87 12.36 -8.31
C ALA A 161 -16.02 11.90 -9.50
N GLY A 162 -15.08 10.94 -9.28
CA GLY A 162 -14.16 10.47 -10.33
C GLY A 162 -13.01 11.44 -10.59
N ALA A 163 -12.10 11.03 -11.50
CA ALA A 163 -11.03 11.89 -11.99
C ALA A 163 -11.52 12.60 -13.25
N GLY A 164 -11.85 13.85 -13.17
CA GLY A 164 -12.25 14.64 -14.34
C GLY A 164 -13.68 15.18 -14.30
N LEU A 165 -14.01 15.90 -13.23
CA LEU A 165 -15.05 16.90 -13.32
C LEU A 165 -14.54 18.02 -14.26
N SER A 166 -14.98 18.00 -15.53
CA SER A 166 -14.97 19.22 -16.34
C SER A 166 -16.07 20.10 -15.79
N TYR A 167 -15.72 21.30 -15.35
CA TYR A 167 -16.65 22.36 -15.07
C TYR A 167 -17.21 22.95 -16.38
#